data_66fcedcbc9a69514c807c80069a727c2
#
_entry.id   66fcedcbc9a69514c807c80069a727c2
#
_cell.length_a   1.000
_cell.length_b   1.000
_cell.length_c   1.000
_cell.angle_alpha   90.00
_cell.angle_beta   90.00
_cell.angle_gamma   90.00
#
_symmetry.space_group_name_H-M   'P 1'
#
loop_
_entity.id
_entity.type
_entity.pdbx_description
1 polymer ?
#
loop_
_entity_poly.entity_id
_entity_poly.type
_entity_poly.pdbx_seq_one_letter_code
_entity_poly.pdbx_strand_id
1 'polypeptide(L)'
;EKNVEATLRTYVQHCNNARFIFAGSQRHVMGNMFLTPSRPFYQSVSMMHLESIPLEEYMRFACMHFKRAGKEMEESAVTTVYQQFEGVTWYIQKVLNTLYNMTPEHGVCKVEMVSEAIRQIIDSFRYTYSEILFRLPEKQKELLIAITKEGKAKAITSGAFIKKYRLASASSVQAALKGLLEKDFVTQGKGVYQIYDRFLGIWLKENY
;
A
#
# COMPACT_ATOMS: atom_id res chain seq x y z
N GLU A 1 4.68 24.36 -3.29
CA GLU A 1 3.41 23.68 -3.01
C GLU A 1 2.32 24.67 -2.52
N LYS A 2 2.57 25.46 -1.46
CA LYS A 2 1.57 26.40 -0.91
C LYS A 2 1.04 27.40 -1.94
N ASN A 3 1.85 27.87 -2.86
CA ASN A 3 1.44 28.79 -3.92
C ASN A 3 0.48 28.13 -4.93
N VAL A 4 0.71 26.86 -5.27
CA VAL A 4 -0.18 26.09 -6.16
C VAL A 4 -1.54 25.87 -5.50
N GLU A 5 -1.56 25.51 -4.21
CA GLU A 5 -2.80 25.35 -3.47
C GLU A 5 -3.60 26.67 -3.38
N ALA A 6 -2.93 27.80 -3.12
CA ALA A 6 -3.58 29.10 -3.05
C ALA A 6 -4.20 29.49 -4.39
N THR A 7 -3.47 29.29 -5.49
CA THR A 7 -3.96 29.54 -6.85
C THR A 7 -5.16 28.63 -7.16
N LEU A 8 -5.07 27.34 -6.90
CA LEU A 8 -6.17 26.40 -7.10
C LEU A 8 -7.40 26.79 -6.28
N ARG A 9 -7.20 27.18 -5.02
CA ARG A 9 -8.28 27.66 -4.14
C ARG A 9 -9.02 28.84 -4.74
N THR A 10 -8.29 29.80 -5.29
CA THR A 10 -8.89 30.98 -5.95
C THR A 10 -9.79 30.56 -7.12
N TYR A 11 -9.31 29.67 -7.99
CA TYR A 11 -10.13 29.15 -9.09
C TYR A 11 -11.37 28.42 -8.62
N VAL A 12 -11.21 27.51 -7.65
CA VAL A 12 -12.34 26.75 -7.08
C VAL A 12 -13.42 27.66 -6.52
N GLN A 13 -13.03 28.73 -5.82
CA GLN A 13 -13.97 29.70 -5.24
C GLN A 13 -14.72 30.53 -6.27
N HIS A 14 -14.12 30.79 -7.43
CA HIS A 14 -14.75 31.57 -8.49
C HIS A 14 -15.64 30.74 -9.45
N CYS A 15 -15.53 29.41 -9.38
CA CYS A 15 -16.31 28.50 -10.21
C CYS A 15 -17.68 28.21 -9.60
N ASN A 16 -18.66 29.11 -9.84
CA ASN A 16 -20.01 28.94 -9.28
C ASN A 16 -20.82 27.78 -9.90
N ASN A 17 -20.44 27.34 -11.10
CA ASN A 17 -21.16 26.33 -11.88
C ASN A 17 -20.51 24.94 -11.80
N ALA A 18 -19.54 24.74 -10.93
CA ALA A 18 -18.83 23.47 -10.77
C ALA A 18 -18.87 22.96 -9.32
N ARG A 19 -18.83 21.66 -9.18
CA ARG A 19 -18.60 20.99 -7.90
C ARG A 19 -17.28 20.25 -7.98
N PHE A 20 -16.48 20.36 -6.94
CA PHE A 20 -15.14 19.80 -6.90
C PHE A 20 -15.08 18.64 -5.93
N ILE A 21 -14.50 17.51 -6.38
CA ILE A 21 -14.21 16.35 -5.55
C ILE A 21 -12.70 16.17 -5.58
N PHE A 22 -12.08 16.24 -4.40
CA PHE A 22 -10.65 15.99 -4.22
C PHE A 22 -10.48 14.57 -3.70
N ALA A 23 -9.75 13.74 -4.42
CA ALA A 23 -9.47 12.37 -4.03
C ALA A 23 -7.97 12.13 -3.91
N GLY A 24 -7.56 11.39 -2.89
CA GLY A 24 -6.15 11.04 -2.68
C GLY A 24 -6.04 9.80 -1.80
N SER A 25 -5.08 8.93 -2.13
CA SER A 25 -4.78 7.71 -1.36
C SER A 25 -3.93 7.97 -0.12
N GLN A 26 -3.18 9.06 -0.09
CA GLN A 26 -2.33 9.44 1.03
C GLN A 26 -3.12 10.27 2.05
N ARG A 27 -3.65 9.61 3.08
CA ARG A 27 -4.50 10.26 4.11
C ARG A 27 -3.82 11.45 4.78
N HIS A 28 -2.51 11.39 5.03
CA HIS A 28 -1.78 12.50 5.67
C HIS A 28 -1.66 13.73 4.77
N VAL A 29 -1.52 13.56 3.45
CA VAL A 29 -1.47 14.67 2.49
C VAL A 29 -2.83 15.36 2.43
N MET A 30 -3.92 14.58 2.31
CA MET A 30 -5.29 15.10 2.33
C MET A 30 -5.60 15.80 3.67
N GLY A 31 -5.22 15.19 4.80
CA GLY A 31 -5.37 15.80 6.12
C GLY A 31 -4.59 17.12 6.24
N ASN A 32 -3.34 17.16 5.80
CA ASN A 32 -2.54 18.38 5.81
C ASN A 32 -3.16 19.48 4.95
N MET A 33 -3.68 19.16 3.78
CA MET A 33 -4.27 20.12 2.85
C MET A 33 -5.58 20.75 3.38
N PHE A 34 -6.45 19.93 3.99
CA PHE A 34 -7.81 20.34 4.33
C PHE A 34 -8.08 20.57 5.83
N LEU A 35 -7.25 19.99 6.72
CA LEU A 35 -7.45 20.06 8.18
C LEU A 35 -6.40 20.92 8.91
N THR A 36 -5.34 21.39 8.20
CA THR A 36 -4.33 22.23 8.83
C THR A 36 -4.67 23.72 8.69
N PRO A 37 -4.78 24.49 9.79
CA PRO A 37 -5.21 25.89 9.75
C PRO A 37 -4.36 26.81 8.87
N SER A 38 -3.06 26.50 8.69
CA SER A 38 -2.15 27.31 7.86
C SER A 38 -2.21 27.00 6.36
N ARG A 39 -3.15 26.17 5.91
CA ARG A 39 -3.27 25.74 4.50
C ARG A 39 -4.43 26.45 3.80
N PRO A 40 -4.32 26.76 2.51
CA PRO A 40 -5.34 27.49 1.75
C PRO A 40 -6.72 26.82 1.76
N PHE A 41 -6.79 25.49 1.74
CA PHE A 41 -8.05 24.73 1.73
C PHE A 41 -8.60 24.37 3.12
N TYR A 42 -8.07 24.95 4.19
CA TYR A 42 -8.55 24.65 5.54
C TYR A 42 -10.07 24.81 5.64
N GLN A 43 -10.74 23.77 6.15
CA GLN A 43 -12.19 23.70 6.35
C GLN A 43 -13.05 24.05 5.14
N SER A 44 -12.54 23.82 3.92
CA SER A 44 -13.26 24.18 2.69
C SER A 44 -14.02 23.02 2.05
N VAL A 45 -13.95 21.83 2.61
CA VAL A 45 -14.59 20.62 2.07
C VAL A 45 -15.21 19.78 3.19
N SER A 46 -16.18 18.95 2.82
CA SER A 46 -16.63 17.85 3.67
C SER A 46 -15.74 16.63 3.43
N MET A 47 -15.07 16.13 4.47
CA MET A 47 -14.20 14.97 4.37
C MET A 47 -15.02 13.68 4.36
N MET A 48 -14.73 12.82 3.39
CA MET A 48 -15.27 11.46 3.32
C MET A 48 -14.12 10.46 3.43
N HIS A 49 -14.20 9.55 4.40
CA HIS A 49 -13.26 8.45 4.53
C HIS A 49 -13.86 7.21 3.87
N LEU A 50 -13.14 6.65 2.89
CA LEU A 50 -13.51 5.38 2.29
C LEU A 50 -12.87 4.25 3.12
N GLU A 51 -13.70 3.38 3.64
CA GLU A 51 -13.27 2.15 4.30
C GLU A 51 -12.97 1.06 3.27
N SER A 52 -12.35 -0.03 3.71
CA SER A 52 -12.13 -1.21 2.86
C SER A 52 -13.46 -1.79 2.44
N ILE A 53 -13.56 -2.23 1.19
CA ILE A 53 -14.75 -2.96 0.70
C ILE A 53 -14.85 -4.26 1.50
N PRO A 54 -16.04 -4.62 2.04
CA PRO A 54 -16.23 -5.85 2.81
C PRO A 54 -15.87 -7.11 2.02
N LEU A 55 -15.39 -8.14 2.73
CA LEU A 55 -15.01 -9.43 2.12
C LEU A 55 -16.15 -10.05 1.30
N GLU A 56 -17.39 -9.97 1.80
CA GLU A 56 -18.56 -10.53 1.15
C GLU A 56 -18.84 -9.88 -0.22
N GLU A 57 -18.56 -8.60 -0.37
CA GLU A 57 -18.67 -7.89 -1.64
C GLU A 57 -17.59 -8.37 -2.63
N TYR A 58 -16.36 -8.57 -2.16
CA TYR A 58 -15.31 -9.16 -2.99
C TYR A 58 -15.62 -10.59 -3.39
N MET A 59 -16.17 -11.38 -2.47
CA MET A 59 -16.59 -12.75 -2.73
C MET A 59 -17.60 -12.80 -3.87
N ARG A 60 -18.70 -12.03 -3.74
CA ARG A 60 -19.75 -11.93 -4.78
C ARG A 60 -19.17 -11.45 -6.11
N PHE A 61 -18.34 -10.42 -6.08
CA PHE A 61 -17.70 -9.86 -7.26
C PHE A 61 -16.83 -10.89 -7.98
N ALA A 62 -15.90 -11.53 -7.27
CA ALA A 62 -14.98 -12.51 -7.84
C ALA A 62 -15.71 -13.70 -8.42
N CYS A 63 -16.59 -14.36 -7.62
CA CYS A 63 -17.34 -15.52 -8.07
C CYS A 63 -18.23 -15.21 -9.28
N MET A 64 -18.87 -14.04 -9.31
CA MET A 64 -19.67 -13.60 -10.45
C MET A 64 -18.84 -13.48 -11.74
N HIS A 65 -17.66 -12.86 -11.66
CA HIS A 65 -16.81 -12.67 -12.84
C HIS A 65 -16.23 -13.98 -13.36
N PHE A 66 -15.80 -14.88 -12.47
CA PHE A 66 -15.33 -16.20 -12.85
C PHE A 66 -16.45 -17.00 -13.53
N LYS A 67 -17.63 -17.04 -12.92
CA LYS A 67 -18.81 -17.76 -13.48
C LYS A 67 -19.22 -17.23 -14.86
N ARG A 68 -19.20 -15.91 -15.07
CA ARG A 68 -19.48 -15.30 -16.39
C ARG A 68 -18.52 -15.75 -17.49
N ALA A 69 -17.31 -16.13 -17.12
CA ALA A 69 -16.28 -16.64 -18.03
C ALA A 69 -16.22 -18.17 -18.09
N GLY A 70 -17.26 -18.86 -17.59
CA GLY A 70 -17.28 -20.34 -17.56
C GLY A 70 -16.24 -20.95 -16.62
N LYS A 71 -15.80 -20.21 -15.61
CA LYS A 71 -14.81 -20.65 -14.60
C LYS A 71 -15.46 -20.73 -13.23
N GLU A 72 -14.83 -21.46 -12.32
CA GLU A 72 -15.25 -21.49 -10.92
C GLU A 72 -14.15 -20.90 -10.04
N MET A 73 -14.52 -20.44 -8.84
CA MET A 73 -13.60 -19.91 -7.86
C MET A 73 -13.96 -20.37 -6.46
N GLU A 74 -12.99 -20.93 -5.75
CA GLU A 74 -13.15 -21.27 -4.34
C GLU A 74 -13.21 -20.01 -3.48
N GLU A 75 -14.17 -19.94 -2.57
CA GLU A 75 -14.32 -18.82 -1.63
C GLU A 75 -13.09 -18.65 -0.73
N SER A 76 -12.43 -19.75 -0.39
CA SER A 76 -11.18 -19.78 0.36
C SER A 76 -10.04 -19.01 -0.34
N ALA A 77 -9.99 -19.03 -1.68
CA ALA A 77 -9.00 -18.28 -2.44
C ALA A 77 -9.23 -16.77 -2.30
N VAL A 78 -10.49 -16.30 -2.41
CA VAL A 78 -10.83 -14.88 -2.22
C VAL A 78 -10.51 -14.44 -0.79
N THR A 79 -10.91 -15.27 0.19
CA THR A 79 -10.66 -14.99 1.61
C THR A 79 -9.17 -14.85 1.91
N THR A 80 -8.35 -15.76 1.37
CA THR A 80 -6.90 -15.77 1.53
C THR A 80 -6.28 -14.49 0.95
N VAL A 81 -6.66 -14.11 -0.27
CA VAL A 81 -6.18 -12.88 -0.90
C VAL A 81 -6.59 -11.65 -0.07
N TYR A 82 -7.84 -11.59 0.36
CA TYR A 82 -8.37 -10.46 1.15
C TYR A 82 -7.62 -10.28 2.46
N GLN A 83 -7.41 -11.37 3.21
CA GLN A 83 -6.69 -11.35 4.49
C GLN A 83 -5.22 -10.97 4.31
N GLN A 84 -4.55 -11.53 3.30
CA GLN A 84 -3.14 -11.25 3.04
C GLN A 84 -2.87 -9.78 2.73
N PHE A 85 -3.78 -9.11 2.04
CA PHE A 85 -3.66 -7.71 1.66
C PHE A 85 -4.52 -6.75 2.50
N GLU A 86 -5.09 -7.23 3.61
CA GLU A 86 -5.82 -6.43 4.60
C GLU A 86 -6.92 -5.54 3.98
N GLY A 87 -7.65 -6.06 3.00
CA GLY A 87 -8.75 -5.35 2.34
C GLY A 87 -8.32 -4.24 1.37
N VAL A 88 -7.02 -4.09 1.06
CA VAL A 88 -6.56 -3.05 0.14
C VAL A 88 -6.88 -3.42 -1.31
N THR A 89 -7.84 -2.70 -1.88
CA THR A 89 -8.47 -2.96 -3.18
C THR A 89 -7.47 -3.23 -4.31
N TRP A 90 -6.44 -2.41 -4.45
CA TRP A 90 -5.50 -2.53 -5.56
C TRP A 90 -4.79 -3.89 -5.59
N TYR A 91 -4.29 -4.35 -4.43
CA TYR A 91 -3.61 -5.64 -4.34
C TYR A 91 -4.56 -6.81 -4.58
N ILE A 92 -5.75 -6.74 -3.97
CA ILE A 92 -6.76 -7.79 -4.12
C ILE A 92 -7.14 -7.94 -5.59
N GLN A 93 -7.47 -6.85 -6.27
CA GLN A 93 -7.84 -6.89 -7.67
C GLN A 93 -6.69 -7.36 -8.56
N LYS A 94 -5.45 -6.96 -8.27
CA LYS A 94 -4.27 -7.42 -9.01
C LYS A 94 -4.11 -8.94 -8.93
N VAL A 95 -4.23 -9.50 -7.71
CA VAL A 95 -4.11 -10.96 -7.51
C VAL A 95 -5.31 -11.69 -8.12
N LEU A 96 -6.54 -11.22 -7.90
CA LEU A 96 -7.73 -11.84 -8.49
C LEU A 96 -7.69 -11.82 -10.02
N ASN A 97 -7.21 -10.74 -10.64
CA ASN A 97 -7.01 -10.68 -12.09
C ASN A 97 -5.96 -11.69 -12.57
N THR A 98 -4.87 -11.85 -11.85
CA THR A 98 -3.84 -12.86 -12.17
C THR A 98 -4.42 -14.28 -12.06
N LEU A 99 -5.15 -14.57 -10.98
CA LEU A 99 -5.84 -15.85 -10.78
C LEU A 99 -6.86 -16.13 -11.90
N TYR A 100 -7.61 -15.10 -12.32
CA TYR A 100 -8.56 -15.20 -13.42
C TYR A 100 -7.86 -15.63 -14.73
N ASN A 101 -6.70 -15.04 -15.02
CA ASN A 101 -5.93 -15.37 -16.21
C ASN A 101 -5.26 -16.75 -16.12
N MET A 102 -4.86 -17.19 -14.93
CA MET A 102 -4.27 -18.52 -14.69
C MET A 102 -5.29 -19.64 -14.73
N THR A 103 -6.56 -19.36 -14.44
CA THR A 103 -7.61 -20.37 -14.42
C THR A 103 -8.12 -20.61 -15.84
N PRO A 104 -8.01 -21.85 -16.39
CA PRO A 104 -8.54 -22.15 -17.72
C PRO A 104 -10.08 -22.07 -17.74
N GLU A 105 -10.63 -22.01 -18.94
CA GLU A 105 -12.07 -22.16 -19.15
C GLU A 105 -12.55 -23.54 -18.62
N HIS A 106 -13.69 -23.56 -17.97
CA HIS A 106 -14.22 -24.70 -17.23
C HIS A 106 -13.33 -25.20 -16.06
N GLY A 107 -12.31 -24.44 -15.69
CA GLY A 107 -11.44 -24.75 -14.54
C GLY A 107 -11.91 -24.12 -13.24
N VAL A 108 -11.35 -24.62 -12.14
CA VAL A 108 -11.59 -24.13 -10.78
C VAL A 108 -10.34 -23.41 -10.26
N CYS A 109 -10.50 -22.15 -9.88
CA CYS A 109 -9.46 -21.42 -9.16
C CYS A 109 -9.41 -21.89 -7.70
N LYS A 110 -8.36 -22.62 -7.35
CA LYS A 110 -8.17 -23.16 -6.00
C LYS A 110 -7.30 -22.24 -5.14
N VAL A 111 -7.42 -22.36 -3.82
CA VAL A 111 -6.66 -21.57 -2.87
C VAL A 111 -5.14 -21.73 -3.02
N GLU A 112 -4.67 -22.91 -3.42
CA GLU A 112 -3.24 -23.19 -3.64
C GLU A 112 -2.65 -22.33 -4.78
N MET A 113 -3.47 -21.88 -5.72
CA MET A 113 -3.03 -21.03 -6.83
C MET A 113 -2.68 -19.60 -6.37
N VAL A 114 -3.13 -19.17 -5.20
CA VAL A 114 -2.91 -17.79 -4.70
C VAL A 114 -1.42 -17.48 -4.55
N SER A 115 -0.65 -18.40 -3.97
CA SER A 115 0.79 -18.23 -3.80
C SER A 115 1.54 -18.10 -5.13
N GLU A 116 1.14 -18.88 -6.13
CA GLU A 116 1.72 -18.83 -7.46
C GLU A 116 1.37 -17.53 -8.19
N ALA A 117 0.11 -17.07 -8.07
CA ALA A 117 -0.31 -15.78 -8.63
C ALA A 117 0.50 -14.61 -8.05
N ILE A 118 0.71 -14.61 -6.73
CA ILE A 118 1.52 -13.60 -6.05
C ILE A 118 2.98 -13.66 -6.53
N ARG A 119 3.55 -14.86 -6.67
CA ARG A 119 4.91 -15.05 -7.18
C ARG A 119 5.07 -14.49 -8.60
N GLN A 120 4.15 -14.78 -9.51
CA GLN A 120 4.16 -14.24 -10.87
C GLN A 120 4.11 -12.70 -10.88
N ILE A 121 3.29 -12.09 -10.01
CA ILE A 121 3.25 -10.64 -9.88
C ILE A 121 4.61 -10.11 -9.39
N ILE A 122 5.17 -10.70 -8.35
CA ILE A 122 6.46 -10.28 -7.77
C ILE A 122 7.59 -10.45 -8.80
N ASP A 123 7.62 -11.55 -9.53
CA ASP A 123 8.61 -11.80 -10.57
C ASP A 123 8.55 -10.73 -11.69
N SER A 124 7.36 -10.25 -12.03
CA SER A 124 7.21 -9.16 -12.99
C SER A 124 7.81 -7.83 -12.51
N PHE A 125 7.92 -7.62 -11.20
CA PHE A 125 8.52 -6.42 -10.59
C PHE A 125 9.95 -6.62 -10.11
N ARG A 126 10.52 -7.82 -10.20
CA ARG A 126 11.85 -8.17 -9.66
C ARG A 126 12.94 -7.18 -10.04
N TYR A 127 13.04 -6.84 -11.33
CA TYR A 127 14.03 -5.87 -11.80
C TYR A 127 13.81 -4.49 -11.17
N THR A 128 12.58 -4.01 -11.16
CA THR A 128 12.23 -2.71 -10.57
C THR A 128 12.58 -2.66 -9.08
N TYR A 129 12.28 -3.73 -8.32
CA TYR A 129 12.59 -3.80 -6.90
C TYR A 129 14.10 -3.84 -6.63
N SER A 130 14.85 -4.56 -7.46
CA SER A 130 16.32 -4.58 -7.38
C SER A 130 16.92 -3.19 -7.64
N GLU A 131 16.43 -2.46 -8.65
CA GLU A 131 16.84 -1.10 -8.95
C GLU A 131 16.51 -0.11 -7.83
N ILE A 132 15.33 -0.24 -7.23
CA ILE A 132 14.93 0.56 -6.07
C ILE A 132 15.93 0.38 -4.93
N LEU A 133 16.23 -0.87 -4.56
CA LEU A 133 17.20 -1.15 -3.49
C LEU A 133 18.61 -0.67 -3.81
N PHE A 134 19.04 -0.81 -5.06
CA PHE A 134 20.34 -0.34 -5.49
C PHE A 134 20.51 1.18 -5.29
N ARG A 135 19.44 1.94 -5.54
CA ARG A 135 19.46 3.41 -5.42
C ARG A 135 19.24 3.93 -3.99
N LEU A 136 18.82 3.08 -3.06
CA LEU A 136 18.63 3.50 -1.68
C LEU A 136 19.98 3.64 -0.96
N PRO A 137 20.16 4.71 -0.17
CA PRO A 137 21.28 4.82 0.77
C PRO A 137 21.32 3.60 1.71
N GLU A 138 22.53 3.11 2.03
CA GLU A 138 22.71 1.86 2.75
C GLU A 138 21.91 1.82 4.08
N LYS A 139 21.92 2.91 4.86
CA LYS A 139 21.15 2.97 6.12
C LYS A 139 19.62 2.92 5.93
N GLN A 140 19.11 3.41 4.80
CA GLN A 140 17.70 3.29 4.46
C GLN A 140 17.37 1.84 4.04
N LYS A 141 18.24 1.20 3.29
CA LYS A 141 18.10 -0.21 2.89
C LYS A 141 18.14 -1.15 4.10
N GLU A 142 19.12 -1.00 5.00
CA GLU A 142 19.20 -1.77 6.26
C GLU A 142 17.91 -1.65 7.08
N LEU A 143 17.40 -0.42 7.25
CA LEU A 143 16.16 -0.18 8.00
C LEU A 143 14.92 -0.73 7.29
N LEU A 144 14.84 -0.60 5.95
CA LEU A 144 13.74 -1.14 5.16
C LEU A 144 13.63 -2.66 5.32
N ILE A 145 14.77 -3.36 5.23
CA ILE A 145 14.86 -4.81 5.44
C ILE A 145 14.45 -5.18 6.88
N ALA A 146 14.92 -4.42 7.88
CA ALA A 146 14.56 -4.66 9.28
C ALA A 146 13.05 -4.53 9.52
N ILE A 147 12.42 -3.48 8.99
CA ILE A 147 10.96 -3.27 9.07
C ILE A 147 10.23 -4.42 8.36
N THR A 148 10.72 -4.86 7.20
CA THR A 148 10.14 -5.99 6.45
C THR A 148 10.12 -7.27 7.28
N LYS A 149 11.22 -7.59 7.97
CA LYS A 149 11.31 -8.81 8.82
C LYS A 149 10.37 -8.78 10.01
N GLU A 150 10.06 -7.59 10.55
CA GLU A 150 9.05 -7.44 11.60
C GLU A 150 7.61 -7.47 11.06
N GLY A 151 7.41 -7.12 9.80
CA GLY A 151 6.09 -6.93 9.20
C GLY A 151 5.38 -5.67 9.69
N LYS A 152 5.05 -5.62 10.99
CA LYS A 152 4.49 -4.43 11.68
C LYS A 152 5.45 -3.99 12.78
N ALA A 153 6.48 -3.22 12.41
CA ALA A 153 7.54 -2.79 13.31
C ALA A 153 7.07 -1.71 14.28
N LYS A 154 7.48 -1.82 15.54
CA LYS A 154 7.23 -0.82 16.60
C LYS A 154 8.56 -0.47 17.26
N ALA A 155 8.60 0.71 17.90
CA ALA A 155 9.76 1.15 18.68
C ALA A 155 11.11 0.94 17.95
N ILE A 156 11.17 1.25 16.66
CA ILE A 156 12.32 0.97 15.78
C ILE A 156 13.61 1.68 16.18
N THR A 157 13.53 2.68 17.04
CA THR A 157 14.68 3.40 17.62
C THR A 157 15.13 2.82 18.98
N SER A 158 14.44 1.78 19.48
CA SER A 158 14.83 1.14 20.75
C SER A 158 16.15 0.39 20.63
N GLY A 159 16.91 0.32 21.73
CA GLY A 159 18.15 -0.44 21.78
C GLY A 159 17.95 -1.92 21.40
N ALA A 160 16.79 -2.51 21.77
CA ALA A 160 16.45 -3.89 21.42
C ALA A 160 16.30 -4.09 19.90
N PHE A 161 15.58 -3.20 19.22
CA PHE A 161 15.40 -3.26 17.75
C PHE A 161 16.73 -3.05 17.03
N ILE A 162 17.49 -2.01 17.44
CA ILE A 162 18.80 -1.69 16.86
C ILE A 162 19.76 -2.87 17.00
N LYS A 163 19.83 -3.48 18.19
CA LYS A 163 20.68 -4.66 18.43
C LYS A 163 20.22 -5.87 17.61
N LYS A 164 18.91 -6.13 17.56
CA LYS A 164 18.32 -7.26 16.81
C LYS A 164 18.71 -7.24 15.34
N TYR A 165 18.64 -6.05 14.72
CA TYR A 165 18.90 -5.87 13.29
C TYR A 165 20.29 -5.32 12.98
N ARG A 166 21.16 -5.18 13.98
CA ARG A 166 22.55 -4.67 13.86
C ARG A 166 22.61 -3.29 13.18
N LEU A 167 21.62 -2.44 13.48
CA LEU A 167 21.59 -1.07 12.96
C LEU A 167 22.60 -0.18 13.71
N ALA A 168 22.97 0.98 13.12
CA ALA A 168 24.05 1.79 13.65
C ALA A 168 23.69 2.46 15.00
N SER A 169 22.71 3.37 15.01
CA SER A 169 22.30 4.13 16.20
C SER A 169 20.84 4.61 16.07
N ALA A 170 20.24 5.04 17.18
CA ALA A 170 18.89 5.60 17.17
C ALA A 170 18.77 6.84 16.28
N SER A 171 19.76 7.72 16.26
CA SER A 171 19.78 8.90 15.40
C SER A 171 19.90 8.52 13.91
N SER A 172 20.74 7.54 13.58
CA SER A 172 20.87 7.01 12.22
C SER A 172 19.56 6.38 11.75
N VAL A 173 18.88 5.60 12.60
CA VAL A 173 17.57 5.00 12.32
C VAL A 173 16.52 6.08 12.08
N GLN A 174 16.48 7.15 12.90
CA GLN A 174 15.55 8.26 12.68
C GLN A 174 15.78 8.98 11.35
N ALA A 175 17.03 9.26 11.00
CA ALA A 175 17.38 9.90 9.73
C ALA A 175 17.01 9.01 8.53
N ALA A 176 17.29 7.71 8.61
CA ALA A 176 16.90 6.73 7.58
C ALA A 176 15.38 6.62 7.45
N LEU A 177 14.66 6.56 8.58
CA LEU A 177 13.19 6.50 8.61
C LEU A 177 12.57 7.72 7.94
N LYS A 178 13.05 8.92 8.27
CA LYS A 178 12.58 10.16 7.64
C LYS A 178 12.67 10.06 6.12
N GLY A 179 13.82 9.65 5.58
CA GLY A 179 13.99 9.49 4.14
C GLY A 179 13.12 8.38 3.52
N LEU A 180 12.82 7.30 4.25
CA LEU A 180 11.90 6.25 3.78
C LEU A 180 10.43 6.70 3.78
N LEU A 181 10.02 7.49 4.76
CA LEU A 181 8.68 8.09 4.82
C LEU A 181 8.47 9.15 3.73
N GLU A 182 9.47 10.03 3.51
CA GLU A 182 9.43 11.06 2.45
C GLU A 182 9.36 10.45 1.04
N LYS A 183 9.88 9.24 0.86
CA LYS A 183 9.86 8.51 -0.42
C LYS A 183 8.71 7.50 -0.52
N ASP A 184 7.82 7.47 0.45
CA ASP A 184 6.69 6.52 0.54
C ASP A 184 7.10 5.02 0.51
N PHE A 185 8.30 4.66 0.95
CA PHE A 185 8.67 3.24 1.11
C PHE A 185 8.09 2.62 2.38
N VAL A 186 7.89 3.43 3.39
CA VAL A 186 7.34 3.04 4.69
C VAL A 186 6.15 3.91 5.02
N THR A 187 5.11 3.31 5.58
CA THR A 187 3.99 4.02 6.19
C THR A 187 4.06 3.96 7.69
N GLN A 188 3.51 5.00 8.34
CA GLN A 188 3.37 5.06 9.79
C GLN A 188 1.90 5.25 10.16
N GLY A 189 1.41 4.40 11.05
CA GLY A 189 0.08 4.53 11.62
C GLY A 189 0.04 4.04 13.07
N LYS A 190 -0.43 4.87 14.01
CA LYS A 190 -0.53 4.51 15.44
C LYS A 190 0.76 3.93 16.04
N GLY A 191 1.92 4.47 15.66
CA GLY A 191 3.23 4.02 16.14
C GLY A 191 3.73 2.72 15.51
N VAL A 192 3.07 2.23 14.47
CA VAL A 192 3.47 1.06 13.70
C VAL A 192 4.03 1.49 12.35
N TYR A 193 5.18 0.92 11.98
CA TYR A 193 5.85 1.11 10.69
C TYR A 193 5.73 -0.15 9.86
N GLN A 194 5.38 -0.01 8.58
CA GLN A 194 5.27 -1.14 7.64
C GLN A 194 5.60 -0.68 6.22
N ILE A 195 5.98 -1.63 5.39
CA ILE A 195 6.28 -1.35 3.98
C ILE A 195 5.00 -0.88 3.28
N TYR A 196 5.09 0.20 2.52
CA TYR A 196 3.95 0.75 1.78
C TYR A 196 3.51 -0.21 0.66
N ASP A 197 4.45 -0.59 -0.22
CA ASP A 197 4.19 -1.58 -1.26
C ASP A 197 4.25 -3.00 -0.70
N ARG A 198 3.10 -3.67 -0.62
CA ARG A 198 2.97 -5.02 -0.06
C ARG A 198 3.72 -6.07 -0.88
N PHE A 199 3.77 -5.95 -2.21
CA PHE A 199 4.53 -6.87 -3.05
C PHE A 199 6.03 -6.68 -2.86
N LEU A 200 6.52 -5.43 -2.77
CA LEU A 200 7.90 -5.15 -2.38
C LEU A 200 8.21 -5.77 -1.01
N GLY A 201 7.30 -5.65 -0.04
CA GLY A 201 7.47 -6.26 1.29
C GLY A 201 7.62 -7.78 1.23
N ILE A 202 6.81 -8.46 0.43
CA ILE A 202 6.91 -9.92 0.23
C ILE A 202 8.25 -10.25 -0.44
N TRP A 203 8.60 -9.57 -1.53
CA TRP A 203 9.85 -9.78 -2.24
C TRP A 203 11.09 -9.58 -1.34
N LEU A 204 11.10 -8.52 -0.53
CA LEU A 204 12.19 -8.28 0.42
C LEU A 204 12.32 -9.39 1.47
N LYS A 205 11.19 -9.92 1.95
CA LYS A 205 11.19 -11.00 2.94
C LYS A 205 11.73 -12.33 2.38
N GLU A 206 11.55 -12.57 1.08
CA GLU A 206 12.04 -13.76 0.40
C GLU A 206 13.53 -13.68 0.04
N ASN A 207 14.08 -12.47 -0.13
CA ASN A 207 15.44 -12.28 -0.64
C ASN A 207 16.45 -11.83 0.42
N TYR A 208 16.00 -11.40 1.61
CA TYR A 208 16.84 -10.86 2.69
C TYR A 208 16.42 -11.39 4.07
#